data_9a7075fe7fc4ae8b322cbfee476d5c83
#
_entry.id   9a7075fe7fc4ae8b322cbfee476d5c83
#
_cell.length_a   1.000
_cell.length_b   1.000
_cell.length_c   1.000
_cell.angle_alpha   90.00
_cell.angle_beta   90.00
_cell.angle_gamma   90.00
#
_symmetry.space_group_name_H-M   'P 1'
#
loop_
_entity.id
_entity.type
_entity.pdbx_description
1 polymer ?
#
loop_
_entity_poly.entity_id
_entity_poly.type
_entity_poly.pdbx_seq_one_letter_code
_entity_poly.pdbx_strand_id
1 'polypeptide(L)'
;MDKKQKLLRNNGFQTVLASLICIIIGLIIGFVVLLIISPAGAGKAITAILKNFFYYPNAAAATKYFGTTLIKASALLMCALSVIFAYKVGLFNIGAAGQYVIGAGGCLYMALKFNMPWYVCLITAVVMAALIGGISGALKAYLNVNEVISCIMLNWISLYSINMLLSQVKDGSTPYTKLLFSYNKSAMLPTAGLNELFHNKYMTIGVPMSVIVAIIVWVVLQKTKFGFELKATGINKLAAKYCGMREKRNIIVTIYK
;
A
#
# COMPACT_ATOMS: atom_id res chain seq x y z
N MET A 1 43.03 4.42 9.74
CA MET A 1 41.59 4.73 9.94
C MET A 1 40.91 3.48 10.43
N ASP A 2 40.41 3.51 11.64
CA ASP A 2 39.87 2.36 12.36
C ASP A 2 38.62 1.80 11.65
N LYS A 3 38.46 0.46 11.61
CA LYS A 3 37.31 -0.23 10.98
C LYS A 3 35.97 0.33 11.47
N LYS A 4 35.90 0.78 12.74
CA LYS A 4 34.74 1.46 13.34
C LYS A 4 34.41 2.80 12.69
N GLN A 5 35.41 3.62 12.35
CA GLN A 5 35.19 4.91 11.69
C GLN A 5 34.70 4.76 10.25
N LYS A 6 35.13 3.70 9.55
CA LYS A 6 34.69 3.39 8.18
C LYS A 6 33.22 2.92 8.14
N LEU A 7 32.78 2.18 9.20
CA LEU A 7 31.39 1.72 9.36
C LEU A 7 30.46 2.90 9.68
N LEU A 8 30.86 3.78 10.60
CA LEU A 8 30.08 4.97 10.99
C LEU A 8 29.95 6.00 9.85
N ARG A 9 30.84 5.99 8.86
CA ARG A 9 30.79 6.87 7.66
C ARG A 9 29.98 6.28 6.52
N ASN A 10 29.50 5.04 6.62
CA ASN A 10 28.66 4.44 5.60
C ASN A 10 27.22 4.97 5.73
N ASN A 11 26.74 5.70 4.69
CA ASN A 11 25.41 6.30 4.64
C ASN A 11 24.29 5.27 4.93
N GLY A 12 24.43 4.03 4.45
CA GLY A 12 23.46 2.96 4.74
C GLY A 12 23.41 2.61 6.23
N PHE A 13 24.57 2.51 6.88
CA PHE A 13 24.65 2.22 8.32
C PHE A 13 24.08 3.38 9.18
N GLN A 14 24.38 4.62 8.81
CA GLN A 14 23.82 5.80 9.49
C GLN A 14 22.30 5.85 9.39
N THR A 15 21.73 5.53 8.23
CA THR A 15 20.27 5.49 8.03
C THR A 15 19.61 4.43 8.91
N VAL A 16 20.18 3.23 8.97
CA VAL A 16 19.67 2.15 9.82
C VAL A 16 19.77 2.54 11.29
N LEU A 17 20.92 3.09 11.72
CA LEU A 17 21.14 3.53 13.10
C LEU A 17 20.17 4.64 13.49
N ALA A 18 19.98 5.64 12.64
CA ALA A 18 19.02 6.72 12.88
C ALA A 18 17.59 6.17 13.03
N SER A 19 17.18 5.22 12.17
CA SER A 19 15.86 4.59 12.26
C SER A 19 15.68 3.82 13.58
N LEU A 20 16.69 3.09 14.03
CA LEU A 20 16.65 2.37 15.31
C LEU A 20 16.55 3.34 16.50
N ILE A 21 17.32 4.43 16.48
CA ILE A 21 17.25 5.47 17.52
C ILE A 21 15.85 6.09 17.57
N CYS A 22 15.26 6.44 16.41
CA CYS A 22 13.89 6.96 16.36
C CYS A 22 12.86 5.98 16.93
N ILE A 23 12.99 4.68 16.65
CA ILE A 23 12.10 3.65 17.22
C ILE A 23 12.24 3.60 18.75
N ILE A 24 13.46 3.60 19.27
CA ILE A 24 13.73 3.57 20.71
C ILE A 24 13.14 4.81 21.40
N ILE A 25 13.38 6.01 20.82
CA ILE A 25 12.82 7.27 21.37
C ILE A 25 11.29 7.21 21.36
N GLY A 26 10.67 6.75 20.26
CA GLY A 26 9.22 6.59 20.16
C GLY A 26 8.66 5.63 21.23
N LEU A 27 9.33 4.51 21.48
CA LEU A 27 8.96 3.56 22.54
C LEU A 27 9.09 4.17 23.94
N ILE A 28 10.15 4.94 24.19
CA ILE A 28 10.35 5.63 25.49
C ILE A 28 9.24 6.66 25.71
N ILE A 29 8.95 7.51 24.71
CA ILE A 29 7.87 8.49 24.81
C ILE A 29 6.53 7.80 25.03
N GLY A 30 6.23 6.76 24.26
CA GLY A 30 5.02 5.96 24.42
C GLY A 30 4.91 5.33 25.83
N PHE A 31 6.01 4.86 26.39
CA PHE A 31 6.06 4.32 27.74
C PHE A 31 5.79 5.38 28.81
N VAL A 32 6.36 6.58 28.66
CA VAL A 32 6.10 7.72 29.56
C VAL A 32 4.62 8.10 29.53
N VAL A 33 4.01 8.16 28.36
CA VAL A 33 2.56 8.41 28.23
C VAL A 33 1.73 7.33 28.91
N LEU A 34 2.10 6.05 28.75
CA LEU A 34 1.43 4.94 29.42
C LEU A 34 1.58 5.00 30.95
N LEU A 35 2.74 5.44 31.46
CA LEU A 35 2.95 5.66 32.92
C LEU A 35 2.02 6.74 33.48
N ILE A 36 1.75 7.81 32.71
CA ILE A 36 0.84 8.89 33.10
C ILE A 36 -0.61 8.39 33.15
N ILE A 37 -1.03 7.61 32.12
CA ILE A 37 -2.42 7.13 31.99
C ILE A 37 -2.71 5.98 32.97
N SER A 38 -1.81 5.00 33.08
CA SER A 38 -1.99 3.80 33.89
C SER A 38 -0.65 3.25 34.38
N PRO A 39 -0.12 3.76 35.53
CA PRO A 39 1.18 3.34 36.04
C PRO A 39 1.29 1.83 36.28
N ALA A 40 0.25 1.21 36.83
CA ALA A 40 0.22 -0.22 37.12
C ALA A 40 0.19 -1.11 35.84
N GLY A 41 -0.32 -0.58 34.73
CA GLY A 41 -0.45 -1.29 33.42
C GLY A 41 0.71 -1.06 32.48
N ALA A 42 1.45 0.02 32.62
CA ALA A 42 2.46 0.47 31.67
C ALA A 42 3.54 -0.58 31.36
N GLY A 43 4.06 -1.23 32.42
CA GLY A 43 5.06 -2.28 32.27
C GLY A 43 4.56 -3.52 31.54
N LYS A 44 3.30 -3.91 31.75
CA LYS A 44 2.66 -5.02 31.04
C LYS A 44 2.41 -4.64 29.56
N ALA A 45 1.98 -3.40 29.30
CA ALA A 45 1.71 -2.92 27.95
C ALA A 45 2.98 -2.86 27.09
N ILE A 46 4.08 -2.26 27.60
CA ILE A 46 5.35 -2.21 26.85
C ILE A 46 5.93 -3.60 26.64
N THR A 47 5.81 -4.49 27.62
CA THR A 47 6.26 -5.88 27.49
C THR A 47 5.44 -6.63 26.45
N ALA A 48 4.13 -6.41 26.37
CA ALA A 48 3.27 -6.98 25.35
C ALA A 48 3.64 -6.47 23.95
N ILE A 49 3.96 -5.18 23.79
CA ILE A 49 4.42 -4.60 22.53
C ILE A 49 5.74 -5.24 22.07
N LEU A 50 6.72 -5.32 22.96
CA LEU A 50 8.05 -5.86 22.64
C LEU A 50 8.03 -7.38 22.40
N LYS A 51 7.22 -8.12 23.13
CA LYS A 51 7.10 -9.58 23.02
C LYS A 51 6.11 -10.03 21.94
N ASN A 52 5.26 -9.14 21.44
CA ASN A 52 4.16 -9.48 20.52
C ASN A 52 4.61 -10.27 19.28
N PHE A 53 5.84 -10.08 18.80
CA PHE A 53 6.38 -10.79 17.66
C PHE A 53 6.93 -12.19 18.00
N PHE A 54 7.33 -12.41 19.26
CA PHE A 54 8.06 -13.61 19.69
C PHE A 54 7.27 -14.50 20.65
N TYR A 55 6.24 -13.98 21.29
CA TYR A 55 5.53 -14.69 22.34
C TYR A 55 4.08 -14.95 21.98
N TYR A 56 3.80 -16.18 21.56
CA TYR A 56 2.46 -16.67 21.28
C TYR A 56 2.14 -17.90 22.14
N PRO A 57 0.87 -18.11 22.50
CA PRO A 57 0.46 -19.25 23.33
C PRO A 57 0.78 -20.62 22.73
N ASN A 58 0.77 -20.72 21.39
CA ASN A 58 1.11 -21.94 20.65
C ASN A 58 1.61 -21.60 19.23
N ALA A 59 2.23 -22.61 18.57
CA ALA A 59 2.78 -22.46 17.23
C ALA A 59 1.71 -22.09 16.18
N ALA A 60 0.49 -22.61 16.28
CA ALA A 60 -0.60 -22.30 15.38
C ALA A 60 -1.05 -20.82 15.50
N ALA A 61 -1.03 -20.24 16.71
CA ALA A 61 -1.27 -18.81 16.90
C ALA A 61 -0.15 -17.96 16.30
N ALA A 62 1.11 -18.36 16.47
CA ALA A 62 2.25 -17.66 15.90
C ALA A 62 2.16 -17.60 14.37
N THR A 63 1.92 -18.73 13.70
CA THR A 63 1.76 -18.78 12.23
C THR A 63 0.56 -17.98 11.75
N LYS A 64 -0.57 -18.02 12.47
CA LYS A 64 -1.76 -17.22 12.15
C LYS A 64 -1.49 -15.72 12.19
N TYR A 65 -0.85 -15.22 13.24
CA TYR A 65 -0.54 -13.80 13.38
C TYR A 65 0.55 -13.36 12.41
N PHE A 66 1.55 -14.21 12.13
CA PHE A 66 2.52 -13.96 11.08
C PHE A 66 1.85 -13.85 9.70
N GLY A 67 0.93 -14.77 9.37
CA GLY A 67 0.11 -14.68 8.17
C GLY A 67 -0.70 -13.38 8.09
N THR A 68 -1.28 -12.93 9.21
CA THR A 68 -1.99 -11.63 9.27
C THR A 68 -1.04 -10.45 8.99
N THR A 69 0.18 -10.51 9.49
CA THR A 69 1.21 -9.48 9.19
C THR A 69 1.56 -9.46 7.72
N LEU A 70 1.74 -10.62 7.08
CA LEU A 70 2.01 -10.72 5.65
C LEU A 70 0.87 -10.16 4.79
N ILE A 71 -0.39 -10.43 5.15
CA ILE A 71 -1.56 -9.88 4.47
C ILE A 71 -1.56 -8.35 4.52
N LYS A 72 -1.34 -7.77 5.71
CA LYS A 72 -1.26 -6.31 5.85
C LYS A 72 -0.05 -5.71 5.14
N ALA A 73 1.10 -6.37 5.23
CA ALA A 73 2.32 -5.95 4.55
C ALA A 73 2.17 -5.97 3.03
N SER A 74 1.44 -6.94 2.46
CA SER A 74 1.22 -6.99 1.00
C SER A 74 0.42 -5.79 0.49
N ALA A 75 -0.60 -5.35 1.22
CA ALA A 75 -1.37 -4.16 0.87
C ALA A 75 -0.50 -2.88 0.94
N LEU A 76 0.28 -2.74 2.02
CA LEU A 76 1.22 -1.62 2.18
C LEU A 76 2.32 -1.64 1.12
N LEU A 77 2.80 -2.83 0.73
CA LEU A 77 3.79 -2.99 -0.34
C LEU A 77 3.26 -2.43 -1.66
N MET A 78 2.03 -2.73 -2.03
CA MET A 78 1.42 -2.21 -3.27
C MET A 78 1.30 -0.69 -3.24
N CYS A 79 0.86 -0.09 -2.12
CA CYS A 79 0.82 1.36 -1.96
C CYS A 79 2.24 1.97 -2.03
N ALA A 80 3.21 1.36 -1.37
CA ALA A 80 4.60 1.83 -1.40
C ALA A 80 5.20 1.78 -2.80
N LEU A 81 4.92 0.74 -3.59
CA LEU A 81 5.36 0.65 -4.98
C LEU A 81 4.79 1.79 -5.82
N SER A 82 3.52 2.15 -5.64
CA SER A 82 2.89 3.29 -6.32
C SER A 82 3.59 4.61 -5.99
N VAL A 83 3.92 4.84 -4.71
CA VAL A 83 4.64 6.04 -4.27
C VAL A 83 6.07 6.08 -4.81
N ILE A 84 6.82 4.96 -4.72
CA ILE A 84 8.20 4.86 -5.22
C ILE A 84 8.25 5.09 -6.74
N PHE A 85 7.28 4.55 -7.47
CA PHE A 85 7.20 4.72 -8.91
C PHE A 85 7.03 6.19 -9.29
N ALA A 86 6.15 6.93 -8.60
CA ALA A 86 5.94 8.35 -8.79
C ALA A 86 7.20 9.17 -8.43
N TYR A 87 7.86 8.80 -7.35
CA TYR A 87 9.07 9.48 -6.88
C TYR A 87 10.22 9.43 -7.91
N LYS A 88 10.29 8.38 -8.74
CA LYS A 88 11.30 8.27 -9.81
C LYS A 88 11.13 9.31 -10.92
N VAL A 89 9.95 9.90 -11.07
CA VAL A 89 9.68 11.00 -12.02
C VAL A 89 9.68 12.38 -11.32
N GLY A 90 10.10 12.42 -10.06
CA GLY A 90 10.10 13.64 -9.26
C GLY A 90 8.71 14.12 -8.84
N LEU A 91 7.74 13.20 -8.76
CA LEU A 91 6.38 13.46 -8.29
C LEU A 91 6.13 12.73 -6.97
N PHE A 92 5.23 13.26 -6.17
CA PHE A 92 4.84 12.64 -4.90
C PHE A 92 3.39 12.17 -4.95
N ASN A 93 3.18 10.86 -5.09
CA ASN A 93 1.83 10.28 -5.19
C ASN A 93 1.20 10.07 -3.81
N ILE A 94 0.63 11.13 -3.23
CA ILE A 94 -0.21 11.03 -2.02
C ILE A 94 -1.56 10.36 -2.35
N GLY A 95 -1.94 10.27 -3.63
CA GLY A 95 -3.19 9.68 -4.11
C GLY A 95 -3.29 8.15 -3.99
N ALA A 96 -2.21 7.47 -3.61
CA ALA A 96 -2.20 6.01 -3.45
C ALA A 96 -3.29 5.49 -2.51
N ALA A 97 -3.60 6.23 -1.43
CA ALA A 97 -4.67 5.88 -0.50
C ALA A 97 -6.06 5.90 -1.17
N GLY A 98 -6.38 6.94 -1.95
CA GLY A 98 -7.65 7.04 -2.68
C GLY A 98 -7.76 6.00 -3.80
N GLN A 99 -6.67 5.74 -4.52
CA GLN A 99 -6.60 4.67 -5.52
C GLN A 99 -6.88 3.30 -4.89
N TYR A 100 -6.30 3.03 -3.72
CA TYR A 100 -6.56 1.80 -2.98
C TYR A 100 -8.03 1.70 -2.54
N VAL A 101 -8.59 2.77 -1.95
CA VAL A 101 -9.98 2.80 -1.47
C VAL A 101 -10.97 2.61 -2.60
N ILE A 102 -10.81 3.33 -3.72
CA ILE A 102 -11.73 3.22 -4.86
C ILE A 102 -11.62 1.85 -5.54
N GLY A 103 -10.42 1.31 -5.67
CA GLY A 103 -10.19 -0.02 -6.23
C GLY A 103 -10.81 -1.12 -5.36
N ALA A 104 -10.52 -1.11 -4.07
CA ALA A 104 -11.05 -2.09 -3.12
C ALA A 104 -12.58 -2.00 -3.01
N GLY A 105 -13.13 -0.78 -2.92
CA GLY A 105 -14.56 -0.56 -2.84
C GLY A 105 -15.30 -0.93 -4.12
N GLY A 106 -14.73 -0.62 -5.28
CA GLY A 106 -15.28 -1.03 -6.58
C GLY A 106 -15.30 -2.55 -6.77
N CYS A 107 -14.21 -3.22 -6.37
CA CYS A 107 -14.14 -4.68 -6.30
C CYS A 107 -15.27 -5.26 -5.43
N LEU A 108 -15.42 -4.74 -4.21
CA LEU A 108 -16.45 -5.18 -3.27
C LEU A 108 -17.86 -4.91 -3.80
N TYR A 109 -18.11 -3.76 -4.41
CA TYR A 109 -19.39 -3.43 -5.02
C TYR A 109 -19.77 -4.40 -6.13
N MET A 110 -18.85 -4.71 -7.05
CA MET A 110 -19.06 -5.71 -8.10
C MET A 110 -19.34 -7.09 -7.55
N ALA A 111 -18.64 -7.50 -6.51
CA ALA A 111 -18.83 -8.77 -5.84
C ALA A 111 -20.20 -8.90 -5.16
N LEU A 112 -20.69 -7.82 -4.51
CA LEU A 112 -21.91 -7.83 -3.72
C LEU A 112 -23.16 -7.48 -4.52
N LYS A 113 -23.07 -6.54 -5.48
CA LYS A 113 -24.21 -6.10 -6.28
C LYS A 113 -24.48 -7.02 -7.46
N PHE A 114 -23.41 -7.42 -8.17
CA PHE A 114 -23.50 -8.15 -9.44
C PHE A 114 -23.08 -9.62 -9.32
N ASN A 115 -22.71 -10.09 -8.13
CA ASN A 115 -22.26 -11.48 -7.90
C ASN A 115 -21.11 -11.92 -8.83
N MET A 116 -20.20 -11.00 -9.19
CA MET A 116 -19.13 -11.29 -10.11
C MET A 116 -18.03 -12.13 -9.46
N PRO A 117 -17.34 -12.98 -10.25
CA PRO A 117 -16.22 -13.78 -9.78
C PRO A 117 -14.97 -12.92 -9.53
N TRP A 118 -14.02 -13.46 -8.76
CA TRP A 118 -12.84 -12.75 -8.26
C TRP A 118 -11.99 -12.06 -9.35
N TYR A 119 -11.86 -12.66 -10.54
CA TYR A 119 -11.07 -12.08 -11.63
C TYR A 119 -11.73 -10.83 -12.23
N VAL A 120 -13.07 -10.79 -12.35
CA VAL A 120 -13.79 -9.58 -12.78
C VAL A 120 -13.66 -8.50 -11.72
N CYS A 121 -13.80 -8.86 -10.44
CA CYS A 121 -13.61 -7.95 -9.31
C CYS A 121 -12.20 -7.35 -9.30
N LEU A 122 -11.17 -8.17 -9.58
CA LEU A 122 -9.78 -7.71 -9.66
C LEU A 122 -9.57 -6.72 -10.82
N ILE A 123 -10.10 -7.04 -12.02
CA ILE A 123 -10.02 -6.12 -13.17
C ILE A 123 -10.70 -4.79 -12.84
N THR A 124 -11.89 -4.83 -12.23
CA THR A 124 -12.61 -3.62 -11.80
C THR A 124 -11.78 -2.79 -10.82
N ALA A 125 -11.14 -3.45 -9.84
CA ALA A 125 -10.28 -2.76 -8.88
C ALA A 125 -9.14 -2.02 -9.58
N VAL A 126 -8.45 -2.68 -10.52
CA VAL A 126 -7.36 -2.10 -11.30
C VAL A 126 -7.85 -0.92 -12.14
N VAL A 127 -8.97 -1.08 -12.85
CA VAL A 127 -9.52 -0.03 -13.73
C VAL A 127 -9.93 1.20 -12.91
N MET A 128 -10.65 1.01 -11.80
CA MET A 128 -11.10 2.14 -10.97
C MET A 128 -9.94 2.88 -10.31
N ALA A 129 -8.96 2.16 -9.77
CA ALA A 129 -7.75 2.76 -9.20
C ALA A 129 -6.96 3.53 -10.27
N ALA A 130 -6.83 2.95 -11.45
CA ALA A 130 -6.16 3.55 -12.60
C ALA A 130 -6.85 4.83 -13.10
N LEU A 131 -8.18 4.88 -13.14
CA LEU A 131 -8.93 6.08 -13.53
C LEU A 131 -8.63 7.25 -12.59
N ILE A 132 -8.67 7.05 -11.28
CA ILE A 132 -8.35 8.11 -10.30
C ILE A 132 -6.89 8.56 -10.43
N GLY A 133 -5.96 7.62 -10.57
CA GLY A 133 -4.56 7.95 -10.82
C GLY A 133 -4.35 8.68 -12.14
N GLY A 134 -5.06 8.27 -13.20
CA GLY A 134 -5.02 8.91 -14.51
C GLY A 134 -5.53 10.35 -14.49
N ILE A 135 -6.62 10.63 -13.75
CA ILE A 135 -7.14 12.00 -13.56
C ILE A 135 -6.09 12.88 -12.89
N SER A 136 -5.50 12.42 -11.77
CA SER A 136 -4.45 13.17 -11.08
C SER A 136 -3.24 13.42 -11.98
N GLY A 137 -2.80 12.40 -12.72
CA GLY A 137 -1.70 12.50 -13.69
C GLY A 137 -1.99 13.46 -14.83
N ALA A 138 -3.22 13.45 -15.36
CA ALA A 138 -3.64 14.36 -16.42
C ALA A 138 -3.69 15.82 -15.94
N LEU A 139 -4.23 16.07 -14.74
CA LEU A 139 -4.24 17.41 -14.13
C LEU A 139 -2.81 17.96 -14.00
N LYS A 140 -1.86 17.12 -13.59
CA LYS A 140 -0.45 17.52 -13.52
C LYS A 140 0.17 17.76 -14.90
N ALA A 141 -0.04 16.83 -15.84
CA ALA A 141 0.65 16.84 -17.13
C ALA A 141 0.14 17.95 -18.08
N TYR A 142 -1.15 18.26 -18.06
CA TYR A 142 -1.78 19.21 -18.98
C TYR A 142 -2.05 20.57 -18.36
N LEU A 143 -2.48 20.61 -17.10
CA LEU A 143 -2.88 21.85 -16.42
C LEU A 143 -1.86 22.32 -15.39
N ASN A 144 -0.75 21.56 -15.21
CA ASN A 144 0.30 21.84 -14.23
C ASN A 144 -0.23 22.10 -12.79
N VAL A 145 -1.37 21.47 -12.44
CA VAL A 145 -1.92 21.54 -11.10
C VAL A 145 -0.97 20.87 -10.10
N ASN A 146 -0.92 21.37 -8.88
CA ASN A 146 -0.12 20.74 -7.82
C ASN A 146 -0.65 19.32 -7.54
N GLU A 147 0.20 18.32 -7.73
CA GLU A 147 -0.14 16.91 -7.56
C GLU A 147 -0.56 16.55 -6.14
N VAL A 148 0.00 17.22 -5.13
CA VAL A 148 -0.34 16.99 -3.72
C VAL A 148 -1.78 17.39 -3.44
N ILE A 149 -2.18 18.58 -3.89
CA ILE A 149 -3.54 19.11 -3.69
C ILE A 149 -4.56 18.24 -4.44
N SER A 150 -4.31 17.96 -5.71
CA SER A 150 -5.21 17.12 -6.52
C SER A 150 -5.36 15.70 -5.94
N CYS A 151 -4.28 15.11 -5.46
CA CYS A 151 -4.32 13.79 -4.82
C CYS A 151 -5.13 13.80 -3.52
N ILE A 152 -4.96 14.81 -2.66
CA ILE A 152 -5.72 14.92 -1.42
C ILE A 152 -7.23 15.04 -1.73
N MET A 153 -7.62 15.88 -2.68
CA MET A 153 -9.01 16.03 -3.09
C MET A 153 -9.58 14.72 -3.66
N LEU A 154 -8.83 14.05 -4.53
CA LEU A 154 -9.24 12.77 -5.11
C LEU A 154 -9.33 11.64 -4.07
N ASN A 155 -8.52 11.65 -3.01
CA ASN A 155 -8.66 10.70 -1.91
C ASN A 155 -10.03 10.83 -1.22
N TRP A 156 -10.47 12.05 -0.91
CA TRP A 156 -11.78 12.31 -0.30
C TRP A 156 -12.93 11.97 -1.25
N ILE A 157 -12.83 12.36 -2.53
CA ILE A 157 -13.80 12.01 -3.56
C ILE A 157 -13.93 10.47 -3.67
N SER A 158 -12.81 9.74 -3.71
CA SER A 158 -12.79 8.28 -3.75
C SER A 158 -13.49 7.67 -2.54
N LEU A 159 -13.18 8.16 -1.33
CA LEU A 159 -13.77 7.67 -0.08
C LEU A 159 -15.28 7.86 -0.06
N TYR A 160 -15.75 9.07 -0.35
CA TYR A 160 -17.19 9.36 -0.31
C TYR A 160 -17.94 8.66 -1.45
N SER A 161 -17.36 8.58 -2.65
CA SER A 161 -17.97 7.86 -3.78
C SER A 161 -18.17 6.38 -3.46
N ILE A 162 -17.16 5.74 -2.87
CA ILE A 162 -17.28 4.33 -2.47
C ILE A 162 -18.28 4.14 -1.34
N ASN A 163 -18.30 5.01 -0.35
CA ASN A 163 -19.30 4.94 0.72
C ASN A 163 -20.72 5.07 0.18
N MET A 164 -20.94 5.96 -0.79
CA MET A 164 -22.22 6.11 -1.49
C MET A 164 -22.61 4.84 -2.27
N LEU A 165 -21.68 4.26 -3.03
CA LEU A 165 -21.93 3.02 -3.77
C LEU A 165 -22.20 1.84 -2.83
N LEU A 166 -21.41 1.66 -1.78
CA LEU A 166 -21.58 0.56 -0.83
C LEU A 166 -22.84 0.71 0.02
N SER A 167 -23.37 1.93 0.19
CA SER A 167 -24.66 2.11 0.86
C SER A 167 -25.83 1.42 0.14
N GLN A 168 -25.71 1.15 -1.16
CA GLN A 168 -26.72 0.46 -1.96
C GLN A 168 -26.69 -1.08 -1.75
N VAL A 169 -25.66 -1.62 -1.13
CA VAL A 169 -25.48 -3.07 -0.89
C VAL A 169 -25.45 -3.41 0.60
N LYS A 170 -26.10 -2.56 1.42
CA LYS A 170 -26.28 -2.82 2.85
C LYS A 170 -27.11 -4.08 3.08
N ASP A 171 -26.86 -4.75 4.18
CA ASP A 171 -27.73 -5.79 4.70
C ASP A 171 -29.00 -5.14 5.27
N GLY A 172 -30.17 -5.71 4.99
CA GLY A 172 -31.44 -5.19 5.49
C GLY A 172 -31.60 -5.23 7.02
N SER A 173 -30.81 -6.08 7.69
CA SER A 173 -30.85 -6.29 9.14
C SER A 173 -29.77 -5.54 9.92
N THR A 174 -28.73 -5.02 9.22
CA THR A 174 -27.61 -4.33 9.87
C THR A 174 -27.20 -3.09 9.09
N PRO A 175 -26.58 -2.08 9.75
CA PRO A 175 -26.07 -0.90 9.05
C PRO A 175 -24.82 -1.17 8.18
N TYR A 176 -24.33 -2.42 8.16
CA TYR A 176 -23.12 -2.86 7.45
C TYR A 176 -23.44 -3.41 6.07
N THR A 177 -22.42 -3.50 5.23
CA THR A 177 -22.50 -4.22 3.95
C THR A 177 -22.66 -5.74 4.20
N LYS A 178 -23.27 -6.44 3.25
CA LYS A 178 -23.35 -7.89 3.28
C LYS A 178 -21.96 -8.51 3.42
N LEU A 179 -21.86 -9.58 4.22
CA LEU A 179 -20.60 -10.31 4.38
C LEU A 179 -20.25 -11.08 3.11
N LEU A 180 -19.15 -10.75 2.46
CA LEU A 180 -18.70 -11.37 1.23
C LEU A 180 -18.57 -12.90 1.34
N PHE A 181 -18.05 -13.41 2.46
CA PHE A 181 -17.85 -14.84 2.70
C PHE A 181 -19.13 -15.67 2.66
N SER A 182 -20.25 -15.11 3.07
CA SER A 182 -21.55 -15.80 3.07
C SER A 182 -22.35 -15.53 1.81
N TYR A 183 -22.15 -14.37 1.17
CA TYR A 183 -22.96 -13.94 0.04
C TYR A 183 -22.40 -14.38 -1.32
N ASN A 184 -21.09 -14.15 -1.56
CA ASN A 184 -20.47 -14.50 -2.84
C ASN A 184 -19.08 -15.12 -2.62
N LYS A 185 -19.02 -16.43 -2.53
CA LYS A 185 -17.76 -17.16 -2.37
C LYS A 185 -16.88 -17.12 -3.64
N SER A 186 -17.47 -16.96 -4.83
CA SER A 186 -16.72 -16.92 -6.10
C SER A 186 -15.92 -15.65 -6.28
N ALA A 187 -16.23 -14.58 -5.54
CA ALA A 187 -15.47 -13.33 -5.54
C ALA A 187 -14.21 -13.38 -4.67
N MET A 188 -14.04 -14.45 -3.88
CA MET A 188 -12.86 -14.60 -3.03
C MET A 188 -11.67 -15.09 -3.84
N LEU A 189 -10.51 -14.47 -3.61
CA LEU A 189 -9.25 -14.94 -4.20
C LEU A 189 -8.95 -16.38 -3.76
N PRO A 190 -8.47 -17.24 -4.66
CA PRO A 190 -8.06 -18.61 -4.31
C PRO A 190 -7.01 -18.61 -3.19
N THR A 191 -7.08 -19.59 -2.33
CA THR A 191 -6.14 -19.70 -1.19
C THR A 191 -4.91 -20.55 -1.52
N ALA A 192 -5.01 -21.44 -2.51
CA ALA A 192 -3.93 -22.35 -2.94
C ALA A 192 -3.22 -23.07 -1.77
N GLY A 193 -3.97 -23.44 -0.71
CA GLY A 193 -3.42 -24.11 0.47
C GLY A 193 -2.73 -23.19 1.49
N LEU A 194 -2.56 -21.91 1.19
CA LEU A 194 -1.91 -20.95 2.09
C LEU A 194 -2.71 -20.72 3.38
N ASN A 195 -4.03 -20.82 3.32
CA ASN A 195 -4.91 -20.71 4.48
C ASN A 195 -4.64 -21.82 5.52
N GLU A 196 -4.35 -23.03 5.09
CA GLU A 196 -4.03 -24.16 5.96
C GLU A 196 -2.62 -24.01 6.54
N LEU A 197 -1.63 -23.67 5.70
CA LEU A 197 -0.25 -23.45 6.11
C LEU A 197 -0.12 -22.38 7.20
N PHE A 198 -0.85 -21.27 7.06
CA PHE A 198 -0.81 -20.14 8.01
C PHE A 198 -1.93 -20.17 9.05
N HIS A 199 -2.76 -21.20 9.08
CA HIS A 199 -3.94 -21.29 9.96
C HIS A 199 -4.81 -20.01 9.93
N ASN A 200 -4.90 -19.38 8.73
CA ASN A 200 -5.54 -18.08 8.56
C ASN A 200 -6.43 -18.08 7.31
N LYS A 201 -7.75 -18.01 7.52
CA LYS A 201 -8.75 -18.02 6.45
C LYS A 201 -8.67 -16.86 5.46
N TYR A 202 -7.97 -15.78 5.81
CA TYR A 202 -7.78 -14.60 4.96
C TYR A 202 -6.51 -14.68 4.13
N MET A 203 -5.70 -15.71 4.31
CA MET A 203 -4.47 -15.88 3.55
C MET A 203 -4.80 -16.41 2.15
N THR A 204 -4.48 -15.65 1.14
CA THR A 204 -4.79 -15.92 -0.27
C THR A 204 -3.56 -15.75 -1.15
N ILE A 205 -3.65 -16.10 -2.42
CA ILE A 205 -2.60 -15.89 -3.42
C ILE A 205 -2.26 -14.40 -3.63
N GLY A 206 -3.04 -13.47 -3.08
CA GLY A 206 -2.75 -12.03 -3.13
C GLY A 206 -1.40 -11.65 -2.50
N VAL A 207 -0.97 -12.39 -1.45
CA VAL A 207 0.32 -12.14 -0.80
C VAL A 207 1.51 -12.44 -1.72
N PRO A 208 1.69 -13.67 -2.25
CA PRO A 208 2.80 -13.94 -3.19
C PRO A 208 2.66 -13.12 -4.49
N MET A 209 1.45 -12.81 -4.93
CA MET A 209 1.22 -11.98 -6.10
C MET A 209 1.75 -10.55 -5.91
N SER A 210 1.62 -9.97 -4.70
CA SER A 210 2.19 -8.65 -4.39
C SER A 210 3.71 -8.63 -4.51
N VAL A 211 4.38 -9.71 -4.10
CA VAL A 211 5.85 -9.86 -4.23
C VAL A 211 6.24 -9.98 -5.71
N ILE A 212 5.51 -10.76 -6.49
CA ILE A 212 5.75 -10.89 -7.94
C ILE A 212 5.61 -9.52 -8.62
N VAL A 213 4.56 -8.76 -8.29
CA VAL A 213 4.36 -7.39 -8.81
C VAL A 213 5.52 -6.47 -8.41
N ALA A 214 6.02 -6.57 -7.18
CA ALA A 214 7.19 -5.80 -6.73
C ALA A 214 8.44 -6.10 -7.57
N ILE A 215 8.69 -7.37 -7.87
CA ILE A 215 9.80 -7.79 -8.73
C ILE A 215 9.61 -7.25 -10.16
N ILE A 216 8.40 -7.34 -10.72
CA ILE A 216 8.09 -6.80 -12.06
C ILE A 216 8.34 -5.28 -12.09
N VAL A 217 7.85 -4.54 -11.11
CA VAL A 217 8.06 -3.09 -11.00
C VAL A 217 9.55 -2.76 -10.90
N TRP A 218 10.30 -3.52 -10.11
CA TRP A 218 11.76 -3.35 -10.00
C TRP A 218 12.45 -3.58 -11.36
N VAL A 219 12.12 -4.64 -12.08
CA VAL A 219 12.67 -4.93 -13.41
C VAL A 219 12.31 -3.79 -14.37
N VAL A 220 11.06 -3.35 -14.40
CA VAL A 220 10.60 -2.25 -15.26
C VAL A 220 11.40 -0.98 -14.99
N LEU A 221 11.58 -0.60 -13.72
CA LEU A 221 12.29 0.63 -13.34
C LEU A 221 13.80 0.57 -13.58
N GLN A 222 14.42 -0.63 -13.45
CA GLN A 222 15.88 -0.75 -13.50
C GLN A 222 16.41 -1.26 -14.84
N LYS A 223 15.64 -2.07 -15.56
CA LYS A 223 16.12 -2.82 -16.71
C LYS A 223 15.45 -2.47 -18.04
N THR A 224 14.45 -1.56 -18.04
CA THR A 224 13.74 -1.21 -19.29
C THR A 224 14.03 0.23 -19.73
N LYS A 225 13.88 0.46 -21.06
CA LYS A 225 13.93 1.80 -21.65
C LYS A 225 12.92 2.75 -21.00
N PHE A 226 11.73 2.24 -20.69
CA PHE A 226 10.69 3.00 -20.03
C PHE A 226 11.11 3.50 -18.63
N GLY A 227 11.71 2.63 -17.81
CA GLY A 227 12.26 3.03 -16.50
C GLY A 227 13.38 4.06 -16.61
N PHE A 228 14.21 3.98 -17.66
CA PHE A 228 15.21 5.01 -17.96
C PHE A 228 14.57 6.35 -18.31
N GLU A 229 13.58 6.38 -19.21
CA GLU A 229 12.84 7.60 -19.58
C GLU A 229 12.16 8.25 -18.36
N LEU A 230 11.60 7.45 -17.45
CA LEU A 230 11.01 7.94 -16.20
C LEU A 230 12.04 8.65 -15.32
N LYS A 231 13.19 8.03 -15.08
CA LYS A 231 14.28 8.61 -14.27
C LYS A 231 14.82 9.88 -14.91
N ALA A 232 15.06 9.90 -16.23
CA ALA A 232 15.53 11.07 -16.97
C ALA A 232 14.52 12.23 -16.85
N THR A 233 13.21 11.96 -17.00
CA THR A 233 12.15 12.94 -16.82
C THR A 233 12.13 13.50 -15.39
N GLY A 234 12.43 12.67 -14.38
CA GLY A 234 12.49 13.07 -12.97
C GLY A 234 13.68 13.98 -12.64
N ILE A 235 14.81 13.78 -13.32
CA ILE A 235 16.01 14.61 -13.12
C ILE A 235 15.84 15.98 -13.79
N ASN A 236 15.45 16.00 -15.05
CA ASN A 236 15.22 17.26 -15.79
C ASN A 236 14.20 17.04 -16.92
N LYS A 237 12.99 17.60 -16.71
CA LYS A 237 11.88 17.49 -17.68
C LYS A 237 12.20 18.12 -19.03
N LEU A 238 12.87 19.29 -19.03
CA LEU A 238 13.21 19.99 -20.26
C LEU A 238 14.27 19.23 -21.07
N ALA A 239 15.33 18.75 -20.41
CA ALA A 239 16.35 17.95 -21.06
C ALA A 239 15.75 16.66 -21.65
N ALA A 240 14.90 15.95 -20.90
CA ALA A 240 14.21 14.76 -21.39
C ALA A 240 13.36 15.04 -22.64
N LYS A 241 12.65 16.18 -22.65
CA LYS A 241 11.86 16.63 -23.81
C LYS A 241 12.74 16.88 -25.04
N TYR A 242 13.87 17.61 -24.88
CA TYR A 242 14.81 17.85 -25.97
C TYR A 242 15.45 16.57 -26.53
N CYS A 243 15.62 15.55 -25.66
CA CYS A 243 16.05 14.20 -26.09
C CYS A 243 14.95 13.36 -26.74
N GLY A 244 13.78 13.94 -27.04
CA GLY A 244 12.68 13.25 -27.70
C GLY A 244 11.83 12.34 -26.80
N MET A 245 11.99 12.42 -25.48
CA MET A 245 11.19 11.62 -24.53
C MET A 245 9.80 12.25 -24.33
N ARG A 246 8.78 11.40 -24.18
CA ARG A 246 7.38 11.84 -24.03
C ARG A 246 7.08 12.18 -22.56
N GLU A 247 7.50 13.35 -22.10
CA GLU A 247 7.39 13.80 -20.69
C GLU A 247 5.95 13.70 -20.14
N LYS A 248 4.94 14.20 -20.88
CA LYS A 248 3.54 14.17 -20.42
C LYS A 248 3.04 12.75 -20.22
N ARG A 249 3.34 11.86 -21.17
CA ARG A 249 3.01 10.43 -21.04
C ARG A 249 3.66 9.82 -19.81
N ASN A 250 4.93 10.11 -19.58
CA ASN A 250 5.68 9.60 -18.45
C ASN A 250 5.07 10.05 -17.11
N ILE A 251 4.65 11.32 -17.01
CA ILE A 251 3.95 11.85 -15.83
C ILE A 251 2.61 11.13 -15.60
N ILE A 252 1.76 11.04 -16.63
CA ILE A 252 0.45 10.39 -16.51
C ILE A 252 0.59 8.93 -16.11
N VAL A 253 1.41 8.16 -16.84
CA VAL A 253 1.57 6.73 -16.57
C VAL A 253 2.15 6.48 -15.18
N THR A 254 2.93 7.41 -14.64
CA THR A 254 3.52 7.28 -13.32
C THR A 254 2.51 7.41 -12.18
N ILE A 255 1.51 8.27 -12.33
CA ILE A 255 0.48 8.45 -11.30
C ILE A 255 -0.69 7.47 -11.53
N TYR A 256 -0.91 7.04 -12.80
CA TYR A 256 -1.93 6.09 -13.20
C TYR A 256 -1.73 4.68 -12.61
N LYS A 257 -0.50 4.28 -12.32
CA LYS A 257 -0.16 2.95 -11.79
C LYS A 257 -0.31 2.94 -10.25
#